data_d34a2fdc4f285fae9b1c3002212ecf18
#
_entry.id   d34a2fdc4f285fae9b1c3002212ecf18
#
_cell.length_a   1.000
_cell.length_b   1.000
_cell.length_c   1.000
_cell.angle_alpha   90.00
_cell.angle_beta   90.00
_cell.angle_gamma   90.00
#
_symmetry.space_group_name_H-M   'P 1'
#
loop_
_entity.id
_entity.type
_entity.pdbx_description
1 polymer ?
#
loop_
_entity_poly.entity_id
_entity_poly.type
_entity_poly.pdbx_seq_one_letter_code
_entity_poly.pdbx_strand_id
1 'polypeptide(L)'
;MNILIYKWKVFNQADVKSAFEYFGHSVDMYEEKPLSSDSITGIKEHDYVLLADVFREYDVIFSLNYFPHVSDICEQTGRKYVAWTVDSPLISLYHQSVFNSCNNIFIFDKFFYYELKQLGVKNIYYLPLAVNTDRLNSQLNSQTREEKDRFSADISFVGSMYHKNSYDDIKDKLPPYLRGYFDAVMLAQLNIYGDNIIDELLTVDILKQLSEFVDFRQDNRAFSDIRLVFESTFLGFKLANIERVKTLNLLAKKNKVALYTDEQDTSLINVD
;
A
#
# COMPACT_ATOMS: atom_id res chain seq x y z
N MET A 1 -19.80 -19.52 7.18
CA MET A 1 -19.97 -18.09 7.46
C MET A 1 -20.19 -17.37 6.13
N ASN A 2 -20.95 -16.28 6.15
CA ASN A 2 -21.08 -15.38 5.02
C ASN A 2 -20.02 -14.27 5.15
N ILE A 3 -19.12 -14.18 4.20
CA ILE A 3 -17.99 -13.24 4.21
C ILE A 3 -18.16 -12.24 3.07
N LEU A 4 -18.05 -10.95 3.36
CA LEU A 4 -17.97 -9.92 2.34
C LEU A 4 -16.53 -9.45 2.21
N ILE A 5 -15.94 -9.57 1.02
CA ILE A 5 -14.64 -8.97 0.70
C ILE A 5 -14.89 -7.54 0.21
N TYR A 6 -14.41 -6.55 0.97
CA TYR A 6 -14.37 -5.16 0.56
C TYR A 6 -13.25 -4.98 -0.48
N LYS A 7 -13.66 -4.84 -1.76
CA LYS A 7 -12.76 -4.86 -2.91
C LYS A 7 -12.22 -3.47 -3.21
N TRP A 8 -10.91 -3.40 -3.41
CA TRP A 8 -10.23 -2.23 -3.95
C TRP A 8 -9.21 -2.68 -5.02
N LYS A 9 -8.49 -1.76 -5.63
CA LYS A 9 -7.56 -2.08 -6.74
C LYS A 9 -6.29 -2.79 -6.24
N VAL A 10 -6.39 -4.11 -5.97
CA VAL A 10 -5.29 -5.00 -5.59
C VAL A 10 -5.47 -6.37 -6.26
N PHE A 11 -4.37 -7.05 -6.56
CA PHE A 11 -4.38 -8.21 -7.47
C PHE A 11 -4.67 -9.59 -6.82
N ASN A 12 -4.48 -9.75 -5.51
CA ASN A 12 -4.58 -11.05 -4.82
C ASN A 12 -5.94 -11.34 -4.17
N GLN A 13 -6.97 -10.52 -4.37
CA GLN A 13 -8.30 -10.72 -3.78
C GLN A 13 -8.99 -11.99 -4.28
N ALA A 14 -8.79 -12.34 -5.55
CA ALA A 14 -9.37 -13.57 -6.11
C ALA A 14 -8.78 -14.83 -5.44
N ASP A 15 -7.50 -14.82 -5.10
CA ASP A 15 -6.85 -15.93 -4.40
C ASP A 15 -7.39 -16.07 -2.97
N VAL A 16 -7.63 -14.96 -2.28
CA VAL A 16 -8.24 -14.95 -0.94
C VAL A 16 -9.68 -15.47 -1.00
N LYS A 17 -10.48 -15.01 -1.97
CA LYS A 17 -11.83 -15.49 -2.19
C LYS A 17 -11.85 -17.01 -2.38
N SER A 18 -11.02 -17.53 -3.29
CA SER A 18 -10.92 -18.97 -3.54
C SER A 18 -10.52 -19.76 -2.29
N ALA A 19 -9.62 -19.21 -1.46
CA ALA A 19 -9.22 -19.86 -0.22
C ALA A 19 -10.39 -19.94 0.78
N PHE A 20 -11.15 -18.87 0.97
CA PHE A 20 -12.32 -18.90 1.85
C PHE A 20 -13.41 -19.88 1.34
N GLU A 21 -13.67 -19.90 0.04
CA GLU A 21 -14.63 -20.83 -0.58
C GLU A 21 -14.16 -22.29 -0.43
N TYR A 22 -12.86 -22.56 -0.56
CA TYR A 22 -12.28 -23.89 -0.33
C TYR A 22 -12.52 -24.37 1.11
N PHE A 23 -12.50 -23.47 2.09
CA PHE A 23 -12.83 -23.78 3.49
C PHE A 23 -14.34 -23.79 3.78
N GLY A 24 -15.19 -23.73 2.77
CA GLY A 24 -16.65 -23.87 2.90
C GLY A 24 -17.38 -22.61 3.35
N HIS A 25 -16.81 -21.44 3.11
CA HIS A 25 -17.48 -20.16 3.37
C HIS A 25 -18.22 -19.67 2.12
N SER A 26 -19.33 -18.96 2.31
CA SER A 26 -19.99 -18.18 1.25
C SER A 26 -19.29 -16.82 1.15
N VAL A 27 -18.85 -16.41 -0.05
CA VAL A 27 -18.00 -15.23 -0.21
C VAL A 27 -18.52 -14.35 -1.35
N ASP A 28 -18.91 -13.15 -0.98
CA ASP A 28 -19.26 -12.08 -1.92
C ASP A 28 -18.17 -11.01 -1.97
N MET A 29 -18.15 -10.23 -3.05
CA MET A 29 -17.20 -9.12 -3.23
C MET A 29 -17.99 -7.83 -3.41
N TYR A 30 -17.74 -6.87 -2.52
CA TYR A 30 -18.27 -5.52 -2.66
C TYR A 30 -17.21 -4.64 -3.35
N GLU A 31 -17.54 -4.18 -4.55
CA GLU A 31 -16.68 -3.25 -5.28
C GLU A 31 -17.03 -1.82 -4.87
N GLU A 32 -16.05 -1.15 -4.27
CA GLU A 32 -16.20 0.25 -3.93
C GLU A 32 -16.43 1.06 -5.20
N LYS A 33 -17.56 1.75 -5.26
CA LYS A 33 -17.76 2.76 -6.30
C LYS A 33 -16.78 3.90 -6.02
N PRO A 34 -16.12 4.48 -7.05
CA PRO A 34 -15.23 5.60 -6.85
C PRO A 34 -15.91 6.67 -6.00
N LEU A 35 -15.44 6.84 -4.78
CA LEU A 35 -15.88 7.95 -3.94
C LEU A 35 -15.52 9.23 -4.70
N SER A 36 -16.48 10.14 -4.85
CA SER A 36 -16.19 11.41 -5.49
C SER A 36 -15.01 12.06 -4.77
N SER A 37 -13.97 12.40 -5.51
CA SER A 37 -12.62 12.81 -5.09
C SER A 37 -12.55 14.08 -4.22
N ASP A 38 -13.66 14.58 -3.73
CA ASP A 38 -13.74 15.87 -3.04
C ASP A 38 -13.54 15.80 -1.53
N SER A 39 -13.30 14.63 -0.96
CA SER A 39 -13.05 14.55 0.48
C SER A 39 -11.80 13.73 0.82
N ILE A 40 -10.77 14.45 1.21
CA ILE A 40 -9.61 13.91 1.96
C ILE A 40 -10.06 13.31 3.32
N THR A 41 -11.32 13.52 3.71
CA THR A 41 -11.82 13.33 5.07
C THR A 41 -12.88 12.25 5.25
N GLY A 42 -13.21 11.43 4.24
CA GLY A 42 -14.14 10.32 4.49
C GLY A 42 -15.22 10.10 3.45
N ILE A 43 -15.92 9.00 3.62
CA ILE A 43 -17.10 8.60 2.87
C ILE A 43 -18.23 9.59 3.17
N LYS A 44 -19.01 9.96 2.15
CA LYS A 44 -20.23 10.75 2.33
C LYS A 44 -21.20 9.99 3.25
N GLU A 45 -21.92 10.70 4.10
CA GLU A 45 -22.88 10.12 5.04
C GLU A 45 -23.87 9.14 4.38
N HIS A 46 -24.34 9.47 3.18
CA HIS A 46 -25.20 8.59 2.40
C HIS A 46 -24.54 7.25 2.04
N ASP A 47 -23.29 7.26 1.59
CA ASP A 47 -22.56 6.04 1.23
C ASP A 47 -22.25 5.21 2.47
N TYR A 48 -22.03 5.88 3.61
CA TYR A 48 -21.83 5.24 4.90
C TYR A 48 -23.05 4.42 5.36
N VAL A 49 -24.25 4.99 5.22
CA VAL A 49 -25.51 4.31 5.58
C VAL A 49 -25.76 3.11 4.67
N LEU A 50 -25.52 3.26 3.37
CA LEU A 50 -25.68 2.15 2.41
C LEU A 50 -24.71 1.00 2.71
N LEU A 51 -23.45 1.30 3.03
CA LEU A 51 -22.48 0.29 3.41
C LEU A 51 -22.87 -0.42 4.71
N ALA A 52 -23.36 0.32 5.69
CA ALA A 52 -23.80 -0.25 6.96
C ALA A 52 -24.95 -1.26 6.77
N ASP A 53 -25.89 -0.98 5.88
CA ASP A 53 -26.99 -1.91 5.56
C ASP A 53 -26.46 -3.18 4.89
N VAL A 54 -25.56 -3.05 3.93
CA VAL A 54 -24.89 -4.20 3.29
C VAL A 54 -24.12 -5.03 4.32
N PHE A 55 -23.32 -4.40 5.19
CA PHE A 55 -22.49 -5.13 6.16
C PHE A 55 -23.32 -5.96 7.15
N ARG A 56 -24.55 -5.54 7.48
CA ARG A 56 -25.46 -6.30 8.38
C ARG A 56 -25.84 -7.68 7.84
N GLU A 57 -25.73 -7.91 6.53
CA GLU A 57 -26.08 -9.19 5.89
C GLU A 57 -24.98 -10.24 6.02
N TYR A 58 -23.76 -9.85 6.46
CA TYR A 58 -22.60 -10.73 6.54
C TYR A 58 -22.14 -10.96 7.98
N ASP A 59 -21.49 -12.11 8.20
CA ASP A 59 -20.90 -12.46 9.51
C ASP A 59 -19.55 -11.74 9.71
N VAL A 60 -18.80 -11.59 8.62
CA VAL A 60 -17.44 -11.04 8.59
C VAL A 60 -17.26 -10.15 7.38
N ILE A 61 -16.68 -8.98 7.60
CA ILE A 61 -16.18 -8.10 6.54
C ILE A 61 -14.66 -8.30 6.46
N PHE A 62 -14.15 -8.59 5.28
CA PHE A 62 -12.71 -8.79 5.04
C PHE A 62 -12.19 -7.75 4.07
N SER A 63 -10.95 -7.28 4.28
CA SER A 63 -10.21 -6.51 3.28
C SER A 63 -8.73 -6.86 3.24
N LEU A 64 -8.12 -6.73 2.06
CA LEU A 64 -6.68 -6.55 1.95
C LEU A 64 -6.36 -5.09 2.23
N ASN A 65 -5.39 -4.84 3.09
CA ASN A 65 -5.14 -3.58 3.78
C ASN A 65 -6.28 -3.15 4.72
N TYR A 66 -5.98 -2.17 5.54
CA TYR A 66 -6.89 -1.66 6.56
C TYR A 66 -7.59 -0.37 6.10
N PHE A 67 -8.90 -0.31 6.29
CA PHE A 67 -9.74 0.84 5.97
C PHE A 67 -10.44 1.35 7.24
N PRO A 68 -10.11 2.56 7.73
CA PRO A 68 -10.72 3.15 8.92
C PRO A 68 -12.25 3.17 8.90
N HIS A 69 -12.84 3.57 7.77
CA HIS A 69 -14.28 3.64 7.61
C HIS A 69 -14.97 2.26 7.66
N VAL A 70 -14.32 1.22 7.10
CA VAL A 70 -14.84 -0.16 7.19
C VAL A 70 -14.85 -0.62 8.64
N SER A 71 -13.79 -0.31 9.39
CA SER A 71 -13.72 -0.60 10.82
C SER A 71 -14.81 0.11 11.61
N ASP A 72 -15.03 1.41 11.37
CA ASP A 72 -16.07 2.17 12.07
C ASP A 72 -17.49 1.65 11.77
N ILE A 73 -17.77 1.29 10.52
CA ILE A 73 -19.06 0.69 10.14
C ILE A 73 -19.23 -0.67 10.81
N CYS A 74 -18.20 -1.50 10.85
CA CYS A 74 -18.23 -2.80 11.51
C CYS A 74 -18.47 -2.67 13.02
N GLU A 75 -17.82 -1.71 13.68
CA GLU A 75 -18.04 -1.43 15.09
C GLU A 75 -19.49 -1.02 15.37
N GLN A 76 -20.05 -0.12 14.56
CA GLN A 76 -21.45 0.33 14.69
C GLN A 76 -22.48 -0.77 14.39
N THR A 77 -22.18 -1.63 13.42
CA THR A 77 -23.12 -2.70 13.01
C THR A 77 -22.92 -4.00 13.81
N GLY A 78 -21.93 -4.05 14.71
CA GLY A 78 -21.59 -5.24 15.48
C GLY A 78 -21.03 -6.38 14.63
N ARG A 79 -20.41 -6.06 13.48
CA ARG A 79 -19.80 -7.05 12.59
C ARG A 79 -18.30 -7.19 12.84
N LYS A 80 -17.76 -8.37 12.61
CA LYS A 80 -16.31 -8.59 12.69
C LYS A 80 -15.62 -8.01 11.46
N TYR A 81 -14.57 -7.26 11.68
CA TYR A 81 -13.69 -6.80 10.62
C TYR A 81 -12.36 -7.55 10.65
N VAL A 82 -12.00 -8.14 9.53
CA VAL A 82 -10.72 -8.83 9.31
C VAL A 82 -9.95 -8.08 8.22
N ALA A 83 -8.82 -7.50 8.56
CA ALA A 83 -7.93 -6.82 7.62
C ALA A 83 -6.60 -7.58 7.55
N TRP A 84 -6.11 -7.86 6.33
CA TRP A 84 -4.78 -8.42 6.11
C TRP A 84 -3.95 -7.44 5.31
N THR A 85 -2.89 -6.89 5.91
CA THR A 85 -2.05 -5.91 5.24
C THR A 85 -1.15 -6.57 4.20
N VAL A 86 -1.01 -5.90 3.07
CA VAL A 86 -0.12 -6.30 1.97
C VAL A 86 0.87 -5.19 1.60
N ASP A 87 0.68 -3.99 2.17
CA ASP A 87 1.58 -2.85 2.07
C ASP A 87 2.16 -2.49 3.44
N SER A 88 3.41 -1.99 3.47
CA SER A 88 4.09 -1.50 4.67
C SER A 88 5.07 -0.37 4.29
N PRO A 89 5.08 0.75 5.08
CA PRO A 89 4.13 1.09 6.14
C PRO A 89 2.74 1.43 5.57
N LEU A 90 1.70 1.13 6.33
CA LEU A 90 0.32 1.43 5.96
C LEU A 90 -0.24 2.56 6.85
N ILE A 91 -0.29 3.77 6.31
CA ILE A 91 -0.68 5.00 7.05
C ILE A 91 -2.08 4.91 7.63
N SER A 92 -3.01 4.22 6.96
CA SER A 92 -4.39 4.08 7.46
C SER A 92 -4.50 3.35 8.80
N LEU A 93 -3.47 2.64 9.25
CA LEU A 93 -3.41 2.03 10.58
C LEU A 93 -3.11 3.03 11.71
N TYR A 94 -2.64 4.24 11.39
CA TYR A 94 -2.46 5.33 12.35
C TYR A 94 -3.73 6.18 12.49
N HIS A 95 -4.87 5.51 12.65
CA HIS A 95 -6.18 6.12 12.84
C HIS A 95 -6.87 5.53 14.08
N GLN A 96 -7.63 6.35 14.82
CA GLN A 96 -8.26 5.93 16.09
C GLN A 96 -9.15 4.68 15.95
N SER A 97 -9.72 4.43 14.77
CA SER A 97 -10.51 3.22 14.51
C SER A 97 -9.69 1.91 14.67
N VAL A 98 -8.36 1.96 14.64
CA VAL A 98 -7.51 0.77 14.84
C VAL A 98 -7.76 0.09 16.19
N PHE A 99 -8.27 0.87 17.19
CA PHE A 99 -8.61 0.39 18.52
C PHE A 99 -10.03 -0.18 18.62
N ASN A 100 -10.86 -0.13 17.56
CA ASN A 100 -12.20 -0.68 17.57
C ASN A 100 -12.18 -2.17 17.91
N SER A 101 -13.17 -2.60 18.70
CA SER A 101 -13.24 -3.97 19.23
C SER A 101 -13.58 -5.01 18.18
N CYS A 102 -14.21 -4.59 17.09
CA CYS A 102 -14.57 -5.45 15.94
C CYS A 102 -13.37 -5.91 15.12
N ASN A 103 -12.22 -5.21 15.21
CA ASN A 103 -11.05 -5.46 14.39
C ASN A 103 -10.35 -6.79 14.71
N ASN A 104 -9.83 -7.42 13.66
CA ASN A 104 -8.83 -8.50 13.69
C ASN A 104 -7.84 -8.20 12.56
N ILE A 105 -6.67 -7.62 12.88
CA ILE A 105 -5.74 -7.08 11.90
C ILE A 105 -4.53 -8.00 11.79
N PHE A 106 -4.30 -8.52 10.59
CA PHE A 106 -3.15 -9.38 10.27
C PHE A 106 -2.11 -8.56 9.53
N ILE A 107 -0.89 -8.54 10.05
CA ILE A 107 0.23 -7.74 9.53
C ILE A 107 1.38 -8.66 9.13
N PHE A 108 1.87 -8.47 7.90
CA PHE A 108 2.98 -9.27 7.38
C PHE A 108 4.35 -8.70 7.78
N ASP A 109 4.44 -7.40 8.00
CA ASP A 109 5.65 -6.73 8.44
C ASP A 109 5.80 -6.88 9.96
N LYS A 110 6.85 -7.58 10.36
CA LYS A 110 7.11 -7.90 11.76
C LYS A 110 7.48 -6.67 12.58
N PHE A 111 8.21 -5.72 12.00
CA PHE A 111 8.57 -4.47 12.66
C PHE A 111 7.31 -3.66 12.97
N PHE A 112 6.49 -3.46 11.96
CA PHE A 112 5.24 -2.71 12.06
C PHE A 112 4.22 -3.38 13.01
N TYR A 113 4.19 -4.71 13.03
CA TYR A 113 3.41 -5.46 14.04
C TYR A 113 3.79 -5.09 15.48
N TYR A 114 5.10 -5.05 15.79
CA TYR A 114 5.56 -4.71 17.13
C TYR A 114 5.29 -3.25 17.48
N GLU A 115 5.44 -2.34 16.54
CA GLU A 115 5.15 -0.93 16.73
C GLU A 115 3.68 -0.71 17.13
N LEU A 116 2.73 -1.23 16.36
CA LEU A 116 1.30 -1.12 16.66
C LEU A 116 0.92 -1.82 17.97
N LYS A 117 1.59 -2.91 18.30
CA LYS A 117 1.39 -3.60 19.58
C LYS A 117 1.84 -2.73 20.76
N GLN A 118 2.94 -2.00 20.63
CA GLN A 118 3.41 -1.04 21.63
C GLN A 118 2.45 0.15 21.79
N LEU A 119 1.79 0.57 20.70
CA LEU A 119 0.75 1.58 20.73
C LEU A 119 -0.56 1.11 21.42
N GLY A 120 -0.64 -0.16 21.80
CA GLY A 120 -1.77 -0.74 22.54
C GLY A 120 -2.88 -1.32 21.66
N VAL A 121 -2.65 -1.54 20.37
CA VAL A 121 -3.60 -2.24 19.51
C VAL A 121 -3.70 -3.69 19.94
N LYS A 122 -4.91 -4.15 20.33
CA LYS A 122 -5.11 -5.46 20.99
C LYS A 122 -5.27 -6.60 19.99
N ASN A 123 -6.13 -6.44 19.00
CA ASN A 123 -6.51 -7.49 18.05
C ASN A 123 -5.63 -7.44 16.79
N ILE A 124 -4.34 -7.60 16.99
CA ILE A 124 -3.33 -7.54 15.95
C ILE A 124 -2.51 -8.84 15.97
N TYR A 125 -2.25 -9.39 14.80
CA TYR A 125 -1.61 -10.67 14.60
C TYR A 125 -0.54 -10.59 13.52
N TYR A 126 0.60 -11.23 13.76
CA TYR A 126 1.61 -11.40 12.72
C TYR A 126 1.22 -12.53 11.78
N LEU A 127 1.09 -12.24 10.49
CA LEU A 127 0.81 -13.23 9.45
C LEU A 127 1.57 -12.87 8.18
N PRO A 128 2.60 -13.66 7.79
CA PRO A 128 3.33 -13.45 6.54
C PRO A 128 2.43 -13.48 5.31
N LEU A 129 2.89 -12.86 4.23
CA LEU A 129 2.23 -12.98 2.93
C LEU A 129 2.27 -14.43 2.45
N ALA A 130 1.26 -14.80 1.68
CA ALA A 130 1.10 -16.13 1.14
C ALA A 130 0.86 -16.09 -0.38
N VAL A 131 1.03 -17.23 -1.03
CA VAL A 131 0.83 -17.40 -2.45
C VAL A 131 -0.12 -18.56 -2.72
N ASN A 132 -0.98 -18.43 -3.72
CA ASN A 132 -1.82 -19.50 -4.20
C ASN A 132 -0.98 -20.45 -5.08
N THR A 133 -0.42 -21.49 -4.46
CA THR A 133 0.45 -22.47 -5.13
C THR A 133 -0.28 -23.27 -6.20
N ASP A 134 -1.55 -23.61 -5.99
CA ASP A 134 -2.35 -24.41 -6.92
C ASP A 134 -2.61 -23.66 -8.21
N ARG A 135 -3.00 -22.38 -8.09
CA ARG A 135 -3.19 -21.50 -9.25
C ARG A 135 -1.88 -21.31 -10.03
N LEU A 136 -0.78 -21.02 -9.34
CA LEU A 136 0.51 -20.83 -10.00
C LEU A 136 1.01 -22.10 -10.67
N ASN A 137 0.93 -23.25 -10.02
CA ASN A 137 1.33 -24.54 -10.60
C ASN A 137 0.47 -24.87 -11.82
N SER A 138 -0.83 -24.63 -11.76
CA SER A 138 -1.73 -24.83 -12.90
C SER A 138 -1.32 -23.94 -14.09
N GLN A 139 -1.04 -22.65 -13.83
CA GLN A 139 -0.59 -21.72 -14.86
C GLN A 139 0.76 -22.15 -15.48
N LEU A 140 1.73 -22.52 -14.65
CA LEU A 140 3.05 -22.97 -15.12
C LEU A 140 2.97 -24.24 -15.95
N ASN A 141 2.10 -25.19 -15.56
CA ASN A 141 1.92 -26.45 -16.26
C ASN A 141 1.14 -26.29 -17.58
N SER A 142 0.29 -25.27 -17.70
CA SER A 142 -0.47 -24.99 -18.92
C SER A 142 0.31 -24.20 -19.96
N GLN A 143 1.46 -23.62 -19.61
CA GLN A 143 2.28 -22.83 -20.53
C GLN A 143 2.94 -23.69 -21.60
N THR A 144 2.81 -23.25 -22.85
CA THR A 144 3.53 -23.81 -24.00
C THR A 144 5.02 -23.44 -23.92
N ARG A 145 5.83 -24.18 -24.70
CA ARG A 145 7.26 -23.82 -24.82
C ARG A 145 7.47 -22.45 -25.41
N GLU A 146 6.66 -22.08 -26.41
CA GLU A 146 6.72 -20.76 -27.05
C GLU A 146 6.42 -19.62 -26.06
N GLU A 147 5.42 -19.79 -25.19
CA GLU A 147 5.12 -18.81 -24.13
C GLU A 147 6.28 -18.69 -23.14
N LYS A 148 6.88 -19.79 -22.71
CA LYS A 148 8.05 -19.79 -21.83
C LYS A 148 9.24 -19.08 -22.46
N ASP A 149 9.52 -19.35 -23.74
CA ASP A 149 10.62 -18.73 -24.47
C ASP A 149 10.36 -17.22 -24.66
N ARG A 150 9.10 -16.81 -24.92
CA ARG A 150 8.69 -15.39 -25.06
C ARG A 150 8.96 -14.57 -23.79
N PHE A 151 8.71 -15.15 -22.62
CA PHE A 151 8.89 -14.47 -21.33
C PHE A 151 10.26 -14.75 -20.69
N SER A 152 11.17 -15.42 -21.41
CA SER A 152 12.50 -15.72 -20.90
C SER A 152 13.42 -14.50 -21.01
N ALA A 153 14.02 -14.13 -19.90
CA ALA A 153 15.04 -13.09 -19.80
C ALA A 153 16.08 -13.47 -18.73
N ASP A 154 17.27 -12.87 -18.78
CA ASP A 154 18.26 -13.05 -17.70
C ASP A 154 17.73 -12.48 -16.40
N ILE A 155 17.07 -11.32 -16.49
CA ILE A 155 16.48 -10.61 -15.36
C ILE A 155 15.11 -10.09 -15.81
N SER A 156 14.09 -10.25 -14.97
CA SER A 156 12.78 -9.64 -15.18
C SER A 156 12.38 -8.78 -13.98
N PHE A 157 11.77 -7.64 -14.27
CA PHE A 157 11.13 -6.80 -13.28
C PHE A 157 9.65 -6.64 -13.62
N VAL A 158 8.79 -6.89 -12.65
CA VAL A 158 7.34 -6.73 -12.77
C VAL A 158 6.86 -5.72 -11.72
N GLY A 159 6.31 -4.59 -12.14
CA GLY A 159 5.78 -3.61 -11.21
C GLY A 159 5.80 -2.17 -11.72
N SER A 160 5.30 -1.25 -10.90
CA SER A 160 5.33 0.18 -11.17
C SER A 160 6.75 0.73 -11.08
N MET A 161 7.06 1.73 -11.90
CA MET A 161 8.31 2.49 -11.81
C MET A 161 8.17 3.75 -10.95
N TYR A 162 6.94 4.06 -10.50
CA TYR A 162 6.63 5.29 -9.72
C TYR A 162 7.06 6.59 -10.40
N HIS A 163 6.92 6.67 -11.72
CA HIS A 163 7.16 7.91 -12.47
C HIS A 163 6.23 9.03 -12.03
N LYS A 164 4.97 8.68 -11.70
CA LYS A 164 4.05 9.60 -11.04
C LYS A 164 4.13 9.36 -9.53
N ASN A 165 4.58 10.35 -8.80
CA ASN A 165 4.72 10.27 -7.34
C ASN A 165 4.42 11.62 -6.70
N SER A 166 4.01 11.58 -5.44
CA SER A 166 3.58 12.76 -4.69
C SER A 166 4.69 13.80 -4.50
N TYR A 167 5.96 13.41 -4.46
CA TYR A 167 7.06 14.37 -4.36
C TYR A 167 7.20 15.22 -5.60
N ASP A 168 7.10 14.62 -6.78
CA ASP A 168 7.17 15.36 -8.06
C ASP A 168 5.99 16.32 -8.22
N ASP A 169 4.82 16.04 -7.63
CA ASP A 169 3.65 16.93 -7.64
C ASP A 169 3.83 18.20 -6.80
N ILE A 170 4.72 18.16 -5.81
CA ILE A 170 4.92 19.28 -4.88
C ILE A 170 6.27 19.99 -5.03
N LYS A 171 7.30 19.35 -5.60
CA LYS A 171 8.68 19.85 -5.62
C LYS A 171 8.83 21.26 -6.17
N ASP A 172 8.00 21.62 -7.16
CA ASP A 172 8.05 22.95 -7.78
C ASP A 172 7.39 24.05 -6.92
N LYS A 173 6.63 23.67 -5.90
CA LYS A 173 6.08 24.57 -4.88
C LYS A 173 7.09 24.84 -3.76
N LEU A 174 8.09 23.99 -3.61
CA LEU A 174 9.11 24.09 -2.57
C LEU A 174 10.18 25.14 -2.95
N PRO A 175 10.67 25.93 -1.99
CA PRO A 175 11.81 26.80 -2.23
C PRO A 175 13.06 25.99 -2.59
N PRO A 176 14.00 26.56 -3.37
CA PRO A 176 15.15 25.81 -3.89
C PRO A 176 15.98 25.11 -2.81
N TYR A 177 16.08 25.68 -1.63
CA TYR A 177 16.87 25.09 -0.54
C TYR A 177 16.21 23.83 0.04
N LEU A 178 14.87 23.79 0.21
CA LEU A 178 14.16 22.60 0.68
C LEU A 178 14.19 21.50 -0.37
N ARG A 179 13.97 21.86 -1.63
CA ARG A 179 14.11 20.89 -2.74
C ARG A 179 15.49 20.28 -2.77
N GLY A 180 16.55 21.11 -2.75
CA GLY A 180 17.92 20.62 -2.73
C GLY A 180 18.24 19.77 -1.49
N TYR A 181 17.65 20.09 -0.35
CA TYR A 181 17.77 19.29 0.87
C TYR A 181 17.17 17.89 0.70
N PHE A 182 15.92 17.80 0.24
CA PHE A 182 15.27 16.50 0.06
C PHE A 182 15.92 15.67 -1.05
N ASP A 183 16.34 16.28 -2.14
CA ASP A 183 17.09 15.60 -3.19
C ASP A 183 18.40 15.02 -2.63
N ALA A 184 19.15 15.76 -1.79
CA ALA A 184 20.37 15.29 -1.16
C ALA A 184 20.11 14.15 -0.16
N VAL A 185 19.05 14.24 0.65
CA VAL A 185 18.62 13.18 1.58
C VAL A 185 18.32 11.89 0.84
N MET A 186 17.52 11.95 -0.24
CA MET A 186 17.22 10.78 -1.06
C MET A 186 18.45 10.18 -1.71
N LEU A 187 19.38 11.01 -2.24
CA LEU A 187 20.64 10.53 -2.81
C LEU A 187 21.54 9.87 -1.77
N ALA A 188 21.56 10.38 -0.53
CA ALA A 188 22.31 9.76 0.56
C ALA A 188 21.71 8.40 0.93
N GLN A 189 20.38 8.32 1.08
CA GLN A 189 19.67 7.07 1.38
C GLN A 189 19.92 5.97 0.35
N LEU A 190 20.04 6.31 -0.94
CA LEU A 190 20.32 5.34 -2.01
C LEU A 190 21.66 4.58 -1.82
N ASN A 191 22.54 5.05 -0.96
CA ASN A 191 23.82 4.41 -0.68
C ASN A 191 23.84 3.69 0.68
N ILE A 192 22.72 3.68 1.40
CA ILE A 192 22.59 3.07 2.72
C ILE A 192 21.56 1.95 2.64
N TYR A 193 22.01 0.72 2.90
CA TYR A 193 21.16 -0.48 2.92
C TYR A 193 21.06 -0.99 4.36
N GLY A 194 19.83 -1.36 4.76
CA GLY A 194 19.57 -1.92 6.08
C GLY A 194 19.36 -0.89 7.18
N ASP A 195 19.34 0.40 6.82
CA ASP A 195 19.03 1.49 7.73
C ASP A 195 18.27 2.60 7.00
N ASN A 196 17.53 3.41 7.76
CA ASN A 196 16.73 4.53 7.26
C ASN A 196 17.17 5.84 7.90
N ILE A 197 17.94 6.63 7.17
CA ILE A 197 18.39 7.94 7.63
C ILE A 197 17.39 9.06 7.39
N ILE A 198 16.35 8.82 6.58
CA ILE A 198 15.37 9.84 6.22
C ILE A 198 14.63 10.31 7.47
N ASP A 199 14.22 9.38 8.33
CA ASP A 199 13.51 9.70 9.58
C ASP A 199 14.31 10.66 10.47
N GLU A 200 15.61 10.42 10.63
CA GLU A 200 16.51 11.27 11.43
C GLU A 200 16.71 12.66 10.80
N LEU A 201 16.76 12.74 9.47
CA LEU A 201 16.98 13.97 8.73
C LEU A 201 15.72 14.83 8.57
N LEU A 202 14.54 14.26 8.71
CA LEU A 202 13.28 15.01 8.74
C LEU A 202 13.07 15.66 10.13
N THR A 203 13.92 16.63 10.48
CA THR A 203 13.85 17.33 11.76
C THR A 203 12.57 18.15 11.91
N VAL A 204 12.20 18.49 13.15
CA VAL A 204 11.03 19.32 13.44
C VAL A 204 11.06 20.66 12.69
N ASP A 205 12.25 21.29 12.57
CA ASP A 205 12.40 22.55 11.85
C ASP A 205 12.17 22.39 10.34
N ILE A 206 12.67 21.32 9.74
CA ILE A 206 12.44 21.02 8.32
C ILE A 206 10.95 20.74 8.06
N LEU A 207 10.30 19.94 8.92
CA LEU A 207 8.87 19.64 8.80
C LEU A 207 8.00 20.89 8.97
N LYS A 208 8.36 21.78 9.89
CA LYS A 208 7.67 23.07 10.08
C LYS A 208 7.78 23.93 8.81
N GLN A 209 8.98 24.06 8.25
CA GLN A 209 9.16 24.81 7.01
C GLN A 209 8.40 24.17 5.84
N LEU A 210 8.42 22.84 5.73
CA LEU A 210 7.67 22.10 4.71
C LEU A 210 6.17 22.36 4.78
N SER A 211 5.60 22.45 6.00
CA SER A 211 4.18 22.69 6.23
C SER A 211 3.71 24.09 5.80
N GLU A 212 4.62 25.02 5.52
CA GLU A 212 4.28 26.33 4.93
C GLU A 212 3.93 26.22 3.44
N PHE A 213 4.39 25.16 2.75
CA PHE A 213 4.24 24.96 1.31
C PHE A 213 3.32 23.78 0.95
N VAL A 214 3.19 22.81 1.86
CA VAL A 214 2.43 21.58 1.64
C VAL A 214 1.40 21.42 2.73
N ASP A 215 0.16 21.24 2.32
CA ASP A 215 -0.94 20.98 3.24
C ASP A 215 -1.04 19.46 3.53
N PHE A 216 -0.74 19.08 4.75
CA PHE A 216 -0.82 17.70 5.26
C PHE A 216 -2.10 17.45 6.05
N ARG A 217 -3.21 18.11 5.68
CA ARG A 217 -4.48 17.86 6.37
C ARG A 217 -4.82 16.37 6.29
N GLN A 218 -5.04 15.80 7.47
CA GLN A 218 -5.47 14.43 7.67
C GLN A 218 -6.87 14.45 8.30
N ASP A 219 -7.49 13.26 8.35
CA ASP A 219 -8.65 13.06 9.20
C ASP A 219 -8.30 13.47 10.64
N ASN A 220 -9.25 14.13 11.33
CA ASN A 220 -9.05 14.60 12.71
C ASN A 220 -8.85 13.46 13.74
N ARG A 221 -9.12 12.22 13.35
CA ARG A 221 -8.90 10.99 14.13
C ARG A 221 -7.61 10.28 13.73
N ALA A 222 -6.90 10.75 12.70
CA ALA A 222 -5.59 10.25 12.36
C ALA A 222 -4.56 10.75 13.39
N PHE A 223 -3.63 9.87 13.78
CA PHE A 223 -2.52 10.18 14.67
C PHE A 223 -1.15 9.91 14.05
N SER A 224 -1.12 9.69 12.73
CA SER A 224 0.15 9.61 12.00
C SER A 224 0.89 10.94 12.07
N ASP A 225 2.21 10.85 12.31
CA ASP A 225 3.09 12.01 12.26
C ASP A 225 3.24 12.50 10.81
N ILE A 226 3.33 13.81 10.61
CA ILE A 226 3.65 14.43 9.30
C ILE A 226 4.95 13.84 8.73
N ARG A 227 5.95 13.56 9.59
CA ARG A 227 7.21 12.92 9.21
C ARG A 227 6.95 11.59 8.52
N LEU A 228 6.22 10.69 9.18
CA LEU A 228 5.88 9.37 8.64
C LEU A 228 5.15 9.47 7.30
N VAL A 229 4.19 10.39 7.19
CA VAL A 229 3.44 10.62 5.95
C VAL A 229 4.36 11.12 4.84
N PHE A 230 5.19 12.13 5.13
CA PHE A 230 6.09 12.70 4.12
C PHE A 230 7.17 11.72 3.69
N GLU A 231 7.77 11.02 4.63
CA GLU A 231 8.75 9.99 4.37
C GLU A 231 8.20 8.87 3.50
N SER A 232 7.12 8.22 3.91
CA SER A 232 6.59 7.03 3.26
C SER A 232 5.87 7.33 1.94
N THR A 233 5.09 8.42 1.89
CA THR A 233 4.21 8.72 0.75
C THR A 233 4.88 9.61 -0.30
N PHE A 234 5.72 10.56 0.12
CA PHE A 234 6.37 11.48 -0.81
C PHE A 234 7.79 11.03 -1.15
N LEU A 235 8.68 10.97 -0.17
CA LEU A 235 10.08 10.62 -0.42
C LEU A 235 10.24 9.14 -0.78
N GLY A 236 9.52 8.24 -0.13
CA GLY A 236 9.62 6.79 -0.35
C GLY A 236 9.29 6.39 -1.79
N PHE A 237 8.21 6.90 -2.36
CA PHE A 237 7.88 6.61 -3.76
C PHE A 237 8.86 7.25 -4.75
N LYS A 238 9.35 8.46 -4.45
CA LYS A 238 10.38 9.09 -5.29
C LYS A 238 11.70 8.33 -5.21
N LEU A 239 12.10 7.93 -4.01
CA LEU A 239 13.30 7.13 -3.80
C LEU A 239 13.22 5.79 -4.53
N ALA A 240 12.08 5.10 -4.42
CA ALA A 240 11.83 3.86 -5.15
C ALA A 240 11.89 4.04 -6.68
N ASN A 241 11.37 5.17 -7.21
CA ASN A 241 11.51 5.49 -8.62
C ASN A 241 13.00 5.62 -9.02
N ILE A 242 13.77 6.43 -8.31
CA ILE A 242 15.19 6.65 -8.60
C ILE A 242 15.97 5.33 -8.52
N GLU A 243 15.73 4.53 -7.49
CA GLU A 243 16.41 3.25 -7.29
C GLU A 243 16.09 2.24 -8.40
N ARG A 244 14.81 2.10 -8.78
CA ARG A 244 14.38 1.20 -9.85
C ARG A 244 15.00 1.57 -11.20
N VAL A 245 14.92 2.84 -11.59
CA VAL A 245 15.52 3.35 -12.84
C VAL A 245 17.03 3.11 -12.84
N LYS A 246 17.73 3.48 -11.75
CA LYS A 246 19.19 3.31 -11.63
C LYS A 246 19.59 1.84 -11.70
N THR A 247 18.89 0.98 -10.97
CA THR A 247 19.20 -0.46 -10.89
C THR A 247 18.95 -1.16 -12.21
N LEU A 248 17.79 -0.95 -12.84
CA LEU A 248 17.48 -1.57 -14.12
C LEU A 248 18.46 -1.12 -15.22
N ASN A 249 18.78 0.16 -15.30
CA ASN A 249 19.78 0.66 -16.25
C ASN A 249 21.18 0.11 -16.00
N LEU A 250 21.54 -0.15 -14.75
CA LEU A 250 22.82 -0.78 -14.42
C LEU A 250 22.85 -2.25 -14.86
N LEU A 251 21.78 -2.98 -14.60
CA LEU A 251 21.65 -4.40 -14.94
C LEU A 251 21.60 -4.61 -16.46
N ALA A 252 20.88 -3.74 -17.19
CA ALA A 252 20.77 -3.80 -18.65
C ALA A 252 22.10 -3.63 -19.40
N LYS A 253 23.13 -3.10 -18.75
CA LYS A 253 24.48 -2.99 -19.39
C LYS A 253 25.11 -4.33 -19.73
N LYS A 254 24.72 -5.42 -19.04
CA LYS A 254 25.37 -6.73 -19.16
C LYS A 254 24.39 -7.90 -19.27
N ASN A 255 23.10 -7.67 -19.12
CA ASN A 255 22.10 -8.70 -19.10
C ASN A 255 20.93 -8.30 -19.99
N LYS A 256 20.20 -9.30 -20.51
CA LYS A 256 18.88 -9.07 -21.10
C LYS A 256 17.88 -8.85 -19.97
N VAL A 257 17.40 -7.60 -19.83
CA VAL A 257 16.41 -7.21 -18.82
C VAL A 257 15.07 -7.02 -19.48
N ALA A 258 14.05 -7.73 -18.98
CA ALA A 258 12.65 -7.55 -19.41
C ALA A 258 11.91 -6.75 -18.34
N LEU A 259 11.23 -5.68 -18.76
CA LEU A 259 10.41 -4.84 -17.91
C LEU A 259 8.92 -5.07 -18.21
N TYR A 260 8.17 -5.42 -17.18
CA TYR A 260 6.71 -5.57 -17.23
C TYR A 260 6.08 -4.53 -16.30
N THR A 261 5.54 -3.48 -16.88
CA THR A 261 4.91 -2.37 -16.16
C THR A 261 3.65 -1.89 -16.88
N ASP A 262 2.73 -1.30 -16.15
CA ASP A 262 1.55 -0.62 -16.69
C ASP A 262 1.81 0.85 -17.02
N GLU A 263 3.00 1.36 -16.73
CA GLU A 263 3.39 2.73 -17.04
C GLU A 263 3.75 2.88 -18.52
N GLN A 264 3.21 3.92 -19.15
CA GLN A 264 3.43 4.18 -20.60
C GLN A 264 4.76 4.87 -20.88
N ASP A 265 5.26 5.67 -19.92
CA ASP A 265 6.53 6.38 -20.07
C ASP A 265 7.67 5.56 -19.46
N THR A 266 8.46 4.95 -20.32
CA THR A 266 9.67 4.21 -19.98
C THR A 266 10.95 4.85 -20.50
N SER A 267 10.87 6.13 -20.91
CA SER A 267 11.98 6.85 -21.59
C SER A 267 13.27 6.94 -20.78
N LEU A 268 13.18 6.82 -19.43
CA LEU A 268 14.35 6.84 -18.54
C LEU A 268 15.02 5.47 -18.41
N ILE A 269 14.47 4.42 -19.04
CA ILE A 269 14.89 3.03 -18.85
C ILE A 269 15.42 2.49 -20.16
N ASN A 270 16.67 2.02 -20.15
CA ASN A 270 17.34 1.44 -21.31
C ASN A 270 17.27 -0.09 -21.25
N VAL A 271 16.05 -0.64 -21.27
CA VAL A 271 15.76 -2.09 -21.32
C VAL A 271 14.88 -2.41 -22.52
N ASP A 272 14.93 -3.65 -23.01
CA ASP A 272 14.11 -4.15 -24.12
C ASP A 272 12.65 -4.41 -23.69
#